data_3342da2479fe23f84c8e87614b75bcfe
#
_entry.id   3342da2479fe23f84c8e87614b75bcfe
#
_cell.length_a   1.000
_cell.length_b   1.000
_cell.length_c   1.000
_cell.angle_alpha   90.00
_cell.angle_beta   90.00
_cell.angle_gamma   90.00
#
_symmetry.space_group_name_H-M   'P 1'
#
loop_
_entity.id
_entity.type
_entity.pdbx_description
1 polymer ?
#
loop_
_entity_poly.entity_id
_entity_poly.type
_entity_poly.pdbx_seq_one_letter_code
_entity_poly.pdbx_strand_id
1 'polypeptide(L)'
;MAAAAVRKGAPHPAIGTPEELKQALLAATEIYHADPKIATAGVNFLQVADRLGIGDDVRKKGRTAGDGKASMELMAKSTANAIGLTQISEILSVQEVVLVGPYPGSLQNMTTYTGILLKRTPHPEAAQAFLSFLMSPPVQARFKKAGYEPAR
;
A
#
# COMPACT_ATOMS: atom_id res chain seq x y z
N MET A 1 4.84 -3.95 1.76
CA MET A 1 4.06 -3.88 3.02
C MET A 1 2.89 -2.93 2.85
N ALA A 2 1.73 -3.28 3.42
CA ALA A 2 0.57 -2.39 3.52
C ALA A 2 0.82 -1.31 4.59
N ALA A 3 0.33 -0.10 4.34
CA ALA A 3 0.57 1.06 5.19
C ALA A 3 -0.56 2.08 5.10
N ALA A 4 -0.55 3.01 6.05
CA ALA A 4 -1.44 4.18 6.05
C ALA A 4 -0.68 5.44 5.64
N ALA A 5 -1.40 6.33 5.00
CA ALA A 5 -0.95 7.65 4.57
C ALA A 5 -1.98 8.72 4.91
N VAL A 6 -1.50 9.94 5.04
CA VAL A 6 -2.34 11.14 5.12
C VAL A 6 -1.87 12.16 4.09
N ARG A 7 -2.68 13.15 3.81
CA ARG A 7 -2.30 14.27 2.96
C ARG A 7 -1.15 15.06 3.61
N LYS A 8 -0.26 15.59 2.81
CA LYS A 8 0.83 16.46 3.28
C LYS A 8 0.28 17.63 4.09
N GLY A 9 0.80 17.82 5.30
CA GLY A 9 0.34 18.85 6.24
C GLY A 9 -0.87 18.45 7.11
N ALA A 10 -1.49 17.29 6.88
CA ALA A 10 -2.52 16.77 7.78
C ALA A 10 -1.91 16.14 9.05
N PRO A 11 -2.64 16.11 10.17
CA PRO A 11 -2.20 15.40 11.37
C PRO A 11 -1.92 13.92 11.12
N HIS A 12 -0.87 13.41 11.76
CA HIS A 12 -0.53 11.98 11.70
C HIS A 12 -1.25 11.23 12.82
N PRO A 13 -2.20 10.34 12.51
CA PRO A 13 -2.83 9.52 13.53
C PRO A 13 -1.87 8.45 14.07
N ALA A 14 -2.05 8.04 15.31
CA ALA A 14 -1.40 6.85 15.85
C ALA A 14 -2.01 5.60 15.17
N ILE A 15 -1.15 4.68 14.72
CA ILE A 15 -1.54 3.42 14.07
C ILE A 15 -0.64 2.24 14.49
N GLY A 16 0.14 2.36 15.56
CA GLY A 16 1.11 1.35 16.00
C GLY A 16 0.48 0.07 16.54
N THR A 17 -0.77 0.13 16.94
CA THR A 17 -1.56 -1.02 17.41
C THR A 17 -2.83 -1.20 16.59
N PRO A 18 -3.44 -2.42 16.60
CA PRO A 18 -4.73 -2.63 15.91
C PRO A 18 -5.83 -1.68 16.38
N GLU A 19 -5.88 -1.37 17.67
CA GLU A 19 -6.87 -0.46 18.23
C GLU A 19 -6.63 0.99 17.79
N GLU A 20 -5.39 1.46 17.76
CA GLU A 20 -5.06 2.79 17.23
C GLU A 20 -5.41 2.92 15.75
N LEU A 21 -5.09 1.91 14.92
CA LEU A 21 -5.49 1.90 13.52
C LEU A 21 -7.02 1.95 13.37
N LYS A 22 -7.74 1.16 14.19
CA LYS A 22 -9.21 1.19 14.22
C LYS A 22 -9.74 2.58 14.55
N GLN A 23 -9.22 3.22 15.59
CA GLN A 23 -9.65 4.57 15.99
C GLN A 23 -9.33 5.61 14.89
N ALA A 24 -8.17 5.52 14.25
CA ALA A 24 -7.81 6.39 13.14
C ALA A 24 -8.80 6.26 11.96
N LEU A 25 -9.19 5.04 11.61
CA LEU A 25 -10.16 4.77 10.55
C LEU A 25 -11.57 5.25 10.91
N LEU A 26 -11.99 5.08 12.16
CA LEU A 26 -13.29 5.56 12.63
C LEU A 26 -13.36 7.10 12.69
N ALA A 27 -12.26 7.76 13.04
CA ALA A 27 -12.16 9.22 13.10
C ALA A 27 -12.08 9.88 11.72
N ALA A 28 -11.59 9.17 10.70
CA ALA A 28 -11.55 9.69 9.33
C ALA A 28 -12.95 9.85 8.76
N THR A 29 -13.16 10.91 7.98
CA THR A 29 -14.42 11.15 7.24
C THR A 29 -14.38 10.52 5.86
N GLU A 30 -13.20 10.34 5.29
CA GLU A 30 -12.98 9.66 4.01
C GLU A 30 -11.81 8.69 4.14
N ILE A 31 -11.97 7.49 3.56
CA ILE A 31 -10.98 6.42 3.58
C ILE A 31 -10.66 6.04 2.13
N TYR A 32 -9.43 6.32 1.70
CA TYR A 32 -8.98 6.07 0.33
C TYR A 32 -8.22 4.76 0.23
N HIS A 33 -8.65 3.88 -0.68
CA HIS A 33 -7.99 2.60 -0.91
C HIS A 33 -8.17 2.14 -2.36
N ALA A 34 -7.34 1.20 -2.81
CA ALA A 34 -7.45 0.61 -4.13
C ALA A 34 -8.81 -0.11 -4.30
N ASP A 35 -9.33 -0.13 -5.53
CA ASP A 35 -10.58 -0.84 -5.82
C ASP A 35 -10.41 -2.35 -5.59
N PRO A 36 -11.16 -2.96 -4.66
CA PRO A 36 -11.04 -4.39 -4.35
C PRO A 36 -11.47 -5.31 -5.50
N LYS A 37 -12.14 -4.79 -6.52
CA LYS A 37 -12.52 -5.57 -7.71
C LYS A 37 -11.34 -5.83 -8.65
N ILE A 38 -10.30 -5.00 -8.59
CA ILE A 38 -9.18 -5.05 -9.53
C ILE A 38 -7.79 -5.05 -8.87
N ALA A 39 -7.71 -4.75 -7.58
CA ALA A 39 -6.44 -4.65 -6.86
C ALA A 39 -6.45 -5.43 -5.54
N THR A 40 -5.45 -6.30 -5.36
CA THR A 40 -5.28 -7.09 -4.13
C THR A 40 -5.09 -6.24 -2.89
N ALA A 41 -4.49 -5.05 -3.02
CA ALA A 41 -4.34 -4.12 -1.91
C ALA A 41 -5.70 -3.69 -1.33
N GLY A 42 -6.71 -3.47 -2.18
CA GLY A 42 -8.07 -3.15 -1.75
C GLY A 42 -8.75 -4.32 -1.04
N VAL A 43 -8.61 -5.54 -1.57
CA VAL A 43 -9.12 -6.76 -0.91
C VAL A 43 -8.50 -6.92 0.47
N ASN A 44 -7.17 -6.83 0.57
CA ASN A 44 -6.44 -6.97 1.82
C ASN A 44 -6.86 -5.92 2.85
N PHE A 45 -7.05 -4.67 2.44
CA PHE A 45 -7.51 -3.62 3.34
C PHE A 45 -8.90 -3.90 3.89
N LEU A 46 -9.86 -4.31 3.05
CA LEU A 46 -11.21 -4.64 3.51
C LEU A 46 -11.20 -5.82 4.49
N GLN A 47 -10.35 -6.83 4.28
CA GLN A 47 -10.17 -7.92 5.24
C GLN A 47 -9.62 -7.42 6.58
N VAL A 48 -8.71 -6.45 6.58
CA VAL A 48 -8.23 -5.80 7.81
C VAL A 48 -9.36 -5.06 8.52
N ALA A 49 -10.19 -4.30 7.78
CA ALA A 49 -11.34 -3.60 8.34
C ALA A 49 -12.37 -4.56 8.95
N ASP A 50 -12.64 -5.68 8.30
CA ASP A 50 -13.54 -6.73 8.81
C ASP A 50 -12.96 -7.38 10.09
N ARG A 51 -11.66 -7.67 10.14
CA ARG A 51 -10.97 -8.18 11.35
C ARG A 51 -10.99 -7.19 12.52
N LEU A 52 -11.01 -5.89 12.25
CA LEU A 52 -11.14 -4.83 13.26
C LEU A 52 -12.60 -4.61 13.69
N GLY A 53 -13.57 -5.27 13.05
CA GLY A 53 -14.99 -5.14 13.32
C GLY A 53 -15.59 -3.80 12.88
N ILE A 54 -14.99 -3.15 11.86
CA ILE A 54 -15.42 -1.84 11.33
C ILE A 54 -15.65 -1.86 9.81
N GLY A 55 -15.82 -3.05 9.23
CA GLY A 55 -15.97 -3.21 7.78
C GLY A 55 -17.08 -2.35 7.17
N ASP A 56 -18.25 -2.27 7.82
CA ASP A 56 -19.38 -1.48 7.33
C ASP A 56 -19.12 0.03 7.39
N ASP A 57 -18.45 0.52 8.45
CA ASP A 57 -18.09 1.93 8.58
C ASP A 57 -17.06 2.33 7.50
N VAL A 58 -16.08 1.45 7.26
CA VAL A 58 -15.07 1.64 6.21
C VAL A 58 -15.73 1.68 4.83
N ARG A 59 -16.67 0.76 4.53
CA ARG A 59 -17.36 0.74 3.22
C ARG A 59 -18.19 2.00 2.98
N LYS A 60 -18.84 2.56 4.01
CA LYS A 60 -19.62 3.80 3.92
C LYS A 60 -18.73 5.02 3.60
N LYS A 61 -17.52 5.07 4.18
CA LYS A 61 -16.55 6.16 4.03
C LYS A 61 -15.59 5.96 2.86
N GLY A 62 -15.57 4.75 2.28
CA GLY A 62 -14.63 4.33 1.26
C GLY A 62 -14.70 5.18 -0.01
N ARG A 63 -13.53 5.55 -0.52
CA ARG A 63 -13.32 6.19 -1.81
C ARG A 63 -12.27 5.37 -2.55
N THR A 64 -12.62 4.86 -3.70
CA THR A 64 -11.73 4.01 -4.47
C THR A 64 -11.35 4.65 -5.80
N ALA A 65 -10.12 4.42 -6.22
CA ALA A 65 -9.67 4.62 -7.58
C ALA A 65 -8.87 3.37 -7.98
N GLY A 66 -8.69 3.11 -9.27
CA GLY A 66 -8.14 1.89 -9.85
C GLY A 66 -7.16 1.11 -8.96
N ASP A 67 -5.93 1.59 -8.85
CA ASP A 67 -4.89 1.02 -7.99
C ASP A 67 -4.60 1.89 -6.74
N GLY A 68 -3.62 1.48 -5.94
CA GLY A 68 -3.27 2.21 -4.74
C GLY A 68 -2.67 3.58 -5.01
N LYS A 69 -1.86 3.72 -6.05
CA LYS A 69 -1.31 5.03 -6.45
C LYS A 69 -2.41 6.00 -6.85
N ALA A 70 -3.33 5.58 -7.73
CA ALA A 70 -4.47 6.39 -8.15
C ALA A 70 -5.35 6.82 -6.96
N SER A 71 -5.52 5.94 -5.96
CA SER A 71 -6.25 6.26 -4.73
C SER A 71 -5.53 7.31 -3.88
N MET A 72 -4.19 7.28 -3.81
CA MET A 72 -3.41 8.31 -3.12
C MET A 72 -3.45 9.65 -3.87
N GLU A 73 -3.40 9.65 -5.20
CA GLU A 73 -3.57 10.85 -6.03
C GLU A 73 -4.97 11.47 -5.87
N LEU A 74 -5.99 10.63 -5.69
CA LEU A 74 -7.35 11.10 -5.39
C LEU A 74 -7.43 11.70 -3.99
N MET A 75 -6.85 11.03 -2.98
CA MET A 75 -6.78 11.55 -1.60
C MET A 75 -6.05 12.88 -1.51
N ALA A 76 -4.98 13.06 -2.29
CA ALA A 76 -4.20 14.29 -2.33
C ALA A 76 -5.06 15.54 -2.66
N LYS A 77 -6.15 15.37 -3.38
CA LYS A 77 -7.10 16.43 -3.77
C LYS A 77 -8.21 16.64 -2.75
N SER A 78 -8.36 15.78 -1.75
CA SER A 78 -9.38 15.92 -0.71
C SER A 78 -9.07 17.07 0.24
N THR A 79 -10.09 17.75 0.71
CA THR A 79 -10.02 18.75 1.80
C THR A 79 -10.51 18.18 3.13
N ALA A 80 -11.00 16.94 3.12
CA ALA A 80 -11.56 16.25 4.28
C ALA A 80 -10.48 15.72 5.24
N ASN A 81 -10.90 15.27 6.43
CA ASN A 81 -10.07 14.44 7.29
C ASN A 81 -9.98 13.03 6.67
N ALA A 82 -8.96 12.84 5.84
CA ALA A 82 -8.80 11.67 5.00
C ALA A 82 -7.61 10.81 5.42
N ILE A 83 -7.76 9.49 5.33
CA ILE A 83 -6.71 8.51 5.49
C ILE A 83 -6.66 7.60 4.26
N GLY A 84 -5.46 7.29 3.79
CA GLY A 84 -5.23 6.40 2.65
C GLY A 84 -4.56 5.10 3.06
N LEU A 85 -4.98 3.98 2.48
CA LEU A 85 -4.51 2.63 2.81
C LEU A 85 -4.09 1.92 1.53
N THR A 86 -2.77 1.66 1.39
CA THR A 86 -2.23 0.90 0.27
C THR A 86 -0.80 0.41 0.56
N GLN A 87 -0.04 0.01 -0.47
CA GLN A 87 1.35 -0.40 -0.34
C GLN A 87 2.27 0.82 -0.12
N ILE A 88 3.32 0.66 0.69
CA ILE A 88 4.31 1.73 0.94
C ILE A 88 4.86 2.30 -0.37
N SER A 89 5.18 1.45 -1.34
CA SER A 89 5.73 1.87 -2.63
C SER A 89 4.78 2.78 -3.43
N GLU A 90 3.49 2.57 -3.32
CA GLU A 90 2.47 3.41 -3.98
C GLU A 90 2.31 4.74 -3.25
N ILE A 91 2.34 4.74 -1.91
CA ILE A 91 2.34 5.96 -1.10
C ILE A 91 3.55 6.85 -1.44
N LEU A 92 4.75 6.27 -1.43
CA LEU A 92 6.00 7.01 -1.70
C LEU A 92 6.10 7.52 -3.14
N SER A 93 5.28 7.04 -4.06
CA SER A 93 5.22 7.53 -5.45
C SER A 93 4.40 8.81 -5.64
N VAL A 94 3.67 9.27 -4.61
CA VAL A 94 2.81 10.46 -4.66
C VAL A 94 3.33 11.53 -3.69
N GLN A 95 3.76 12.67 -4.23
CA GLN A 95 4.46 13.71 -3.45
C GLN A 95 3.58 14.46 -2.45
N GLU A 96 2.27 14.52 -2.71
CA GLU A 96 1.27 15.26 -1.94
C GLU A 96 0.74 14.47 -0.73
N VAL A 97 1.16 13.22 -0.57
CA VAL A 97 0.81 12.37 0.58
C VAL A 97 2.04 12.04 1.40
N VAL A 98 1.83 11.71 2.66
CA VAL A 98 2.89 11.36 3.60
C VAL A 98 2.58 10.00 4.21
N LEU A 99 3.58 9.14 4.23
CA LEU A 99 3.52 7.84 4.90
C LEU A 99 3.40 8.06 6.41
N VAL A 100 2.33 7.56 7.02
CA VAL A 100 2.16 7.52 8.49
C VAL A 100 2.95 6.35 9.07
N GLY A 101 2.78 5.17 8.48
CA GLY A 101 3.50 3.96 8.90
C GLY A 101 2.87 2.68 8.35
N PRO A 102 3.55 1.53 8.52
CA PRO A 102 3.00 0.23 8.17
C PRO A 102 1.84 -0.15 9.10
N TYR A 103 0.98 -1.07 8.66
CA TYR A 103 -0.04 -1.64 9.55
C TYR A 103 0.62 -2.35 10.75
N PRO A 104 -0.04 -2.40 11.92
CA PRO A 104 0.42 -3.19 13.05
C PRO A 104 0.72 -4.64 12.64
N GLY A 105 1.78 -5.23 13.23
CA GLY A 105 2.31 -6.52 12.80
C GLY A 105 1.27 -7.64 12.65
N SER A 106 0.30 -7.73 13.57
CA SER A 106 -0.79 -8.71 13.51
C SER A 106 -1.78 -8.51 12.36
N LEU A 107 -1.84 -7.30 11.79
CA LEU A 107 -2.69 -6.93 10.65
C LEU A 107 -1.91 -6.78 9.35
N GLN A 108 -0.58 -6.86 9.43
CA GLN A 108 0.28 -6.66 8.26
C GLN A 108 0.09 -7.76 7.22
N ASN A 109 0.02 -7.36 5.97
CA ASN A 109 0.04 -8.26 4.84
C ASN A 109 1.22 -7.90 3.92
N MET A 110 2.06 -8.89 3.65
CA MET A 110 3.24 -8.76 2.80
C MET A 110 2.91 -9.28 1.41
N THR A 111 3.02 -8.41 0.41
CA THR A 111 2.95 -8.82 -0.99
C THR A 111 4.36 -9.13 -1.48
N THR A 112 4.61 -10.38 -1.84
CA THR A 112 5.89 -10.81 -2.42
C THR A 112 5.80 -10.75 -3.94
N TYR A 113 6.76 -10.06 -4.55
CA TYR A 113 6.94 -10.05 -6.01
C TYR A 113 8.00 -11.07 -6.38
N THR A 114 7.67 -11.97 -7.30
CA THR A 114 8.56 -13.05 -7.72
C THR A 114 8.82 -12.96 -9.22
N GLY A 115 10.08 -12.91 -9.60
CA GLY A 115 10.50 -13.05 -11.01
C GLY A 115 10.64 -14.53 -11.37
N ILE A 116 10.11 -14.93 -12.53
CA ILE A 116 10.16 -16.32 -13.02
C ILE A 116 10.70 -16.34 -14.45
N LEU A 117 11.69 -17.21 -14.70
CA LEU A 117 12.13 -17.52 -16.04
C LEU A 117 11.25 -18.61 -16.65
N LEU A 118 10.54 -18.29 -17.72
CA LEU A 118 9.70 -19.27 -18.40
C LEU A 118 10.55 -20.25 -19.20
N LYS A 119 10.26 -21.55 -19.11
CA LYS A 119 11.00 -22.63 -19.78
C LYS A 119 11.05 -22.48 -21.32
N ARG A 120 10.03 -21.86 -21.92
CA ARG A 120 9.92 -21.66 -23.38
C ARG A 120 10.12 -20.20 -23.81
N THR A 121 10.89 -19.40 -23.04
CA THR A 121 11.20 -18.04 -23.46
C THR A 121 12.06 -18.06 -24.74
N PRO A 122 11.77 -17.21 -25.73
CA PRO A 122 12.60 -17.09 -26.94
C PRO A 122 13.98 -16.47 -26.66
N HIS A 123 14.15 -15.78 -25.51
CA HIS A 123 15.38 -15.08 -25.15
C HIS A 123 15.82 -15.44 -23.71
N PRO A 124 16.23 -16.70 -23.44
CA PRO A 124 16.52 -17.15 -22.07
C PRO A 124 17.70 -16.41 -21.43
N GLU A 125 18.76 -16.12 -22.18
CA GLU A 125 19.92 -15.40 -21.68
C GLU A 125 19.59 -13.96 -21.27
N ALA A 126 18.84 -13.23 -22.12
CA ALA A 126 18.40 -11.87 -21.82
C ALA A 126 17.46 -11.83 -20.60
N ALA A 127 16.53 -12.78 -20.50
CA ALA A 127 15.63 -12.88 -19.36
C ALA A 127 16.38 -13.19 -18.07
N GLN A 128 17.37 -14.10 -18.10
CA GLN A 128 18.23 -14.42 -16.96
C GLN A 128 19.10 -13.21 -16.56
N ALA A 129 19.68 -12.52 -17.54
CA ALA A 129 20.46 -11.32 -17.29
C ALA A 129 19.62 -10.21 -16.62
N PHE A 130 18.36 -10.04 -17.06
CA PHE A 130 17.43 -9.09 -16.45
C PHE A 130 17.09 -9.46 -15.00
N LEU A 131 16.78 -10.72 -14.71
CA LEU A 131 16.55 -11.17 -13.33
C LEU A 131 17.77 -10.95 -12.45
N SER A 132 18.96 -11.27 -12.96
CA SER A 132 20.23 -11.01 -12.25
C SER A 132 20.47 -9.52 -12.01
N PHE A 133 20.16 -8.67 -12.98
CA PHE A 133 20.20 -7.21 -12.85
C PHE A 133 19.25 -6.72 -11.74
N LEU A 134 18.01 -7.22 -11.70
CA LEU A 134 17.06 -6.84 -10.65
C LEU A 134 17.55 -7.23 -9.24
N MET A 135 18.33 -8.30 -9.12
CA MET A 135 18.90 -8.75 -7.86
C MET A 135 20.25 -8.05 -7.51
N SER A 136 20.78 -7.22 -8.40
CA SER A 136 22.04 -6.52 -8.15
C SER A 136 21.95 -5.50 -7.01
N PRO A 137 23.02 -5.28 -6.22
CA PRO A 137 23.01 -4.37 -5.08
C PRO A 137 22.54 -2.95 -5.40
N PRO A 138 22.93 -2.32 -6.53
CA PRO A 138 22.42 -0.99 -6.88
C PRO A 138 20.92 -0.95 -7.11
N VAL A 139 20.34 -1.99 -7.72
CA VAL A 139 18.90 -2.07 -7.99
C VAL A 139 18.13 -2.37 -6.70
N GLN A 140 18.65 -3.26 -5.86
CA GLN A 140 18.07 -3.54 -4.54
C GLN A 140 18.06 -2.28 -3.64
N ALA A 141 19.08 -1.45 -3.69
CA ALA A 141 19.12 -0.17 -3.00
C ALA A 141 17.99 0.80 -3.50
N ARG A 142 17.70 0.78 -4.81
CA ARG A 142 16.61 1.56 -5.40
C ARG A 142 15.25 1.02 -4.96
N PHE A 143 15.07 -0.30 -4.95
CA PHE A 143 13.84 -0.92 -4.43
C PHE A 143 13.59 -0.54 -2.98
N LYS A 144 14.61 -0.61 -2.12
CA LYS A 144 14.51 -0.18 -0.73
C LYS A 144 14.07 1.28 -0.60
N LYS A 145 14.65 2.17 -1.41
CA LYS A 145 14.27 3.60 -1.45
C LYS A 145 12.80 3.80 -1.90
N ALA A 146 12.31 2.93 -2.77
CA ALA A 146 10.92 2.93 -3.25
C ALA A 146 9.94 2.20 -2.31
N GLY A 147 10.37 1.79 -1.10
CA GLY A 147 9.49 1.17 -0.10
C GLY A 147 9.33 -0.35 -0.24
N TYR A 148 10.18 -1.00 -1.03
CA TYR A 148 10.25 -2.46 -1.09
C TYR A 148 11.27 -2.99 -0.08
N GLU A 149 11.02 -4.17 0.45
CA GLU A 149 12.00 -4.92 1.23
C GLU A 149 12.63 -6.01 0.36
N PRO A 150 13.94 -6.27 0.49
CA PRO A 150 14.57 -7.40 -0.16
C PRO A 150 13.88 -8.70 0.26
N ALA A 151 13.70 -9.63 -0.68
CA ALA A 151 13.26 -10.99 -0.34
C ALA A 151 14.31 -11.63 0.57
N ARG A 152 13.85 -12.29 1.62
CA ARG A 152 14.69 -13.10 2.52
C ARG A 152 14.85 -14.50 1.96
#